data_02de7ece73ec7a66daa373f105260520
#
_entry.id   02de7ece73ec7a66daa373f105260520
#
_cell.length_a   1.000
_cell.length_b   1.000
_cell.length_c   1.000
_cell.angle_alpha   90.00
_cell.angle_beta   90.00
_cell.angle_gamma   90.00
#
_symmetry.space_group_name_H-M   'P 1'
#
loop_
_entity.id
_entity.type
_entity.pdbx_description
1 polymer ?
#
loop_
_entity_poly.entity_id
_entity_poly.type
_entity_poly.pdbx_seq_one_letter_code
_entity_poly.pdbx_strand_id
1 'polypeptide(L)' 'SHDHEFIQTLANHIIVLSKNGVIDRIDETYDEFLENAEVQAKVKELWKD' A
#
# COMPACT_ATOMS: atom_id res chain seq x y z
N SER A 1 6.89 -10.74 12.40
CA SER A 1 6.88 -9.38 12.67
C SER A 1 6.20 -8.53 11.62
N HIS A 2 5.05 -8.99 11.16
CA HIS A 2 4.28 -8.25 10.16
C HIS A 2 2.98 -7.73 10.73
N ASP A 3 2.96 -7.55 12.03
CA ASP A 3 1.75 -7.14 12.72
C ASP A 3 1.41 -5.68 12.49
N HIS A 4 2.36 -4.93 11.93
CA HIS A 4 2.16 -3.50 11.71
C HIS A 4 1.74 -3.17 10.29
N GLU A 5 1.60 -4.17 9.46
CA GLU A 5 1.28 -3.98 8.06
C GLU A 5 -0.20 -4.18 7.84
N PHE A 6 -0.79 -3.26 7.13
CA PHE A 6 -2.23 -3.29 6.91
C PHE A 6 -2.55 -2.62 5.57
N ILE A 7 -3.37 -3.26 4.77
CA ILE A 7 -3.85 -2.69 3.53
C ILE A 7 -5.36 -2.68 3.57
N GLN A 8 -5.93 -1.49 3.46
CA GLN A 8 -7.38 -1.33 3.37
C GLN A 8 -7.74 -0.96 1.95
N THR A 9 -8.67 -1.70 1.36
CA THR A 9 -9.10 -1.44 0.00
C THR A 9 -10.57 -1.06 0.00
N LEU A 10 -10.88 0.04 -0.67
CA LEU A 10 -12.22 0.46 -0.99
C LEU A 10 -12.35 0.40 -2.51
N ALA A 11 -13.52 0.73 -3.05
CA ALA A 11 -13.76 0.56 -4.47
C ALA A 11 -12.62 1.14 -5.33
N ASN A 12 -12.18 2.35 -5.00
CA ASN A 12 -11.11 2.98 -5.75
C ASN A 12 -10.18 3.77 -4.84
N HIS A 13 -10.00 3.28 -3.61
CA HIS A 13 -9.16 3.96 -2.64
C HIS A 13 -8.39 2.89 -1.88
N ILE A 14 -7.08 3.02 -1.84
CA ILE A 14 -6.22 2.04 -1.19
C ILE A 14 -5.34 2.74 -0.20
N ILE A 15 -5.33 2.23 1.03
CA ILE A 15 -4.51 2.78 2.10
C ILE A 15 -3.58 1.67 2.58
N VAL A 16 -2.29 1.94 2.55
CA VAL A 16 -1.28 1.01 3.05
C VAL A 16 -0.68 1.62 4.31
N LEU A 17 -0.82 0.90 5.41
CA LEU A 17 -0.30 1.35 6.70
C LEU A 17 0.89 0.50 7.09
N SER A 18 1.92 1.15 7.62
CA SER A 18 3.05 0.43 8.15
C SER A 18 3.71 1.27 9.24
N LYS A 19 4.59 0.65 10.00
CA LYS A 19 5.30 1.36 11.05
C LYS A 19 6.21 2.44 10.50
N ASN A 20 6.55 2.37 9.22
CA ASN A 20 7.47 3.31 8.58
C ASN A 20 6.74 4.43 7.84
N GLY A 21 5.42 4.33 7.72
CA GLY A 21 4.69 5.38 7.02
C GLY A 21 3.36 4.89 6.47
N VAL A 22 2.76 5.73 5.65
CA VAL A 22 1.45 5.47 5.07
C VAL A 22 1.48 5.81 3.59
N ILE A 23 0.85 4.96 2.77
CA ILE A 23 0.62 5.24 1.37
C ILE A 23 -0.88 5.35 1.17
N ASP A 24 -1.31 6.46 0.58
CA ASP A 24 -2.72 6.72 0.34
C ASP A 24 -2.92 6.92 -1.15
N ARG A 25 -3.62 5.98 -1.79
CA ARG A 25 -3.87 6.01 -3.22
C ARG A 25 -5.35 6.24 -3.48
N ILE A 26 -5.68 7.33 -4.16
CA ILE A 26 -7.04 7.70 -4.50
C ILE A 26 -7.27 7.45 -5.98
N ASP A 27 -8.50 7.05 -6.34
CA ASP A 27 -8.89 6.79 -7.74
C ASP A 27 -8.06 5.65 -8.34
N GLU A 28 -7.76 4.66 -7.52
CA GLU A 28 -6.97 3.51 -7.96
C GLU A 28 -7.63 2.25 -7.42
N THR A 29 -7.92 1.30 -8.30
CA THR A 29 -8.47 0.02 -7.89
C THR A 29 -7.33 -0.86 -7.37
N TYR A 30 -7.71 -1.93 -6.69
CA TYR A 30 -6.71 -2.86 -6.15
C TYR A 30 -5.87 -3.46 -7.27
N ASP A 31 -6.50 -3.81 -8.39
CA ASP A 31 -5.78 -4.35 -9.53
C ASP A 31 -4.75 -3.34 -10.06
N GLU A 32 -5.16 -2.10 -10.20
CA GLU A 32 -4.26 -1.05 -10.66
C GLU A 32 -3.12 -0.85 -9.66
N PHE A 33 -3.45 -0.90 -8.39
CA PHE A 33 -2.46 -0.77 -7.33
C PHE A 33 -1.40 -1.86 -7.46
N LEU A 34 -1.81 -3.09 -7.66
CA LEU A 34 -0.87 -4.20 -7.79
C LEU A 34 0.01 -4.10 -9.03
N GLU A 35 -0.50 -3.50 -10.09
CA GLU A 35 0.24 -3.36 -11.34
C GLU A 35 1.13 -2.12 -11.37
N ASN A 36 0.99 -1.25 -10.39
CA ASN A 36 1.76 -0.01 -10.35
C ASN A 36 3.13 -0.28 -9.72
N ALA A 37 4.15 -0.40 -10.56
CA ALA A 37 5.49 -0.77 -10.09
C ALA A 37 6.05 0.27 -9.12
N GLU A 38 5.78 1.54 -9.36
CA GLU A 38 6.29 2.58 -8.46
C GLU A 38 5.69 2.46 -7.07
N VAL A 39 4.38 2.22 -7.01
CA VAL A 39 3.68 2.07 -5.74
C VAL A 39 4.16 0.80 -5.04
N GLN A 40 4.32 -0.29 -5.79
CA GLN A 40 4.78 -1.53 -5.19
C GLN A 40 6.18 -1.40 -4.62
N ALA A 41 7.03 -0.62 -5.27
CA ALA A 41 8.36 -0.36 -4.74
C ALA A 41 8.29 0.39 -3.42
N LYS A 42 7.39 1.36 -3.33
CA LYS A 42 7.20 2.11 -2.08
C LYS A 42 6.66 1.22 -0.98
N VAL A 43 5.74 0.33 -1.31
CA VAL A 43 5.19 -0.61 -0.33
C VAL A 43 6.31 -1.49 0.23
N LYS A 44 7.18 -1.97 -0.63
CA LYS A 44 8.31 -2.78 -0.17
C LYS A 44 9.22 -2.01 0.76
N GLU A 45 9.43 -0.73 0.46
CA GLU A 45 10.26 0.10 1.32
C GLU A 45 9.62 0.28 2.70
N LEU A 46 8.31 0.49 2.73
CA LEU A 46 7.59 0.66 3.99
C LEU A 46 7.61 -0.62 4.82
N TRP A 47 7.53 -1.76 4.17
CA TRP A 47 7.45 -3.04 4.86
C TRP A 47 8.80 -3.67 5.12
N LYS A 48 9.84 -2.92 4.84
CA LYS A 48 11.19 -3.40 5.06
C LYS A 48 11.51 -3.34 6.55
N ASP A 49 12.04 -4.42 7.06
CA ASP A 49 12.46 -4.49 8.48
C ASP A 49 13.81 -3.83 8.73
#